data_e76fa977fa32aad6369f6aba090b2145
#
_entry.id   e76fa977fa32aad6369f6aba090b2145
#
_cell.length_a   1.000
_cell.length_b   1.000
_cell.length_c   1.000
_cell.angle_alpha   90.00
_cell.angle_beta   90.00
_cell.angle_gamma   90.00
#
_symmetry.space_group_name_H-M   'P 1'
#
loop_
_entity.id
_entity.type
_entity.pdbx_description
1 polymer ?
#
loop_
_entity_poly.entity_id
_entity_poly.type
_entity_poly.pdbx_seq_one_letter_code
_entity_poly.pdbx_strand_id
1 'polypeptide(L)'
;MLVPGAEFPHLCTQCHDYPCVEACPVDALSVDEMTSAVIVDREKCTSCKACITACPGRVPFLHPGDNKATICDLCGGDPQCAKVCQEGGWNVLRVVDRAEDYSLNLYARRPAEVTKELVTIIYGERGEELT
;
A
#
# COMPACT_ATOMS: atom_id res chain seq x y z
N MET A 1 -13.14 3.87 3.13
CA MET A 1 -13.71 5.02 2.38
C MET A 1 -13.43 6.31 3.13
N LEU A 2 -12.87 7.28 2.48
CA LEU A 2 -12.44 8.54 3.09
C LEU A 2 -13.34 9.72 2.73
N VAL A 3 -14.12 9.57 1.68
CA VAL A 3 -15.11 10.57 1.22
C VAL A 3 -16.41 9.82 0.90
N PRO A 4 -17.57 10.28 1.38
CA PRO A 4 -18.84 9.65 1.05
C PRO A 4 -19.07 9.57 -0.45
N GLY A 5 -19.32 8.36 -0.95
CA GLY A 5 -19.54 8.11 -2.38
C GLY A 5 -18.29 8.07 -3.27
N ALA A 6 -17.10 8.17 -2.71
CA ALA A 6 -15.84 8.01 -3.45
C ALA A 6 -14.94 6.97 -2.78
N GLU A 7 -14.39 6.07 -3.58
CA GLU A 7 -13.41 5.07 -3.17
C GLU A 7 -12.15 5.24 -3.99
N PHE A 8 -11.02 5.40 -3.31
CA PHE A 8 -9.72 5.52 -3.96
C PHE A 8 -8.86 4.32 -3.58
N PRO A 9 -8.35 3.55 -4.56
CA PRO A 9 -7.50 2.41 -4.28
C PRO A 9 -6.14 2.88 -3.75
N HIS A 10 -5.67 2.19 -2.71
CA HIS A 10 -4.32 2.36 -2.17
C HIS A 10 -3.57 1.05 -2.28
N LEU A 11 -2.37 1.11 -2.82
CA LEU A 11 -1.50 -0.03 -3.04
C LEU A 11 -0.18 0.16 -2.32
N CYS A 12 0.47 -0.96 -1.98
CA CYS A 12 1.84 -0.94 -1.49
C CYS A 12 2.78 -0.46 -2.61
N THR A 13 3.57 0.55 -2.32
CA THR A 13 4.51 1.14 -3.27
C THR A 13 5.89 0.49 -3.22
N GLN A 14 6.07 -0.54 -2.39
CA GLN A 14 7.36 -1.21 -2.20
C GLN A 14 8.50 -0.20 -1.91
N CYS A 15 8.36 0.56 -0.81
CA CYS A 15 9.30 1.63 -0.43
C CYS A 15 10.76 1.17 -0.41
N HIS A 16 11.70 2.06 -0.73
CA HIS A 16 13.12 1.76 -0.67
C HIS A 16 13.66 1.53 0.73
N ASP A 17 13.14 2.27 1.70
CA ASP A 17 13.56 2.29 3.10
C ASP A 17 12.76 1.31 3.97
N TYR A 18 11.75 0.65 3.41
CA TYR A 18 10.92 -0.33 4.11
C TYR A 18 10.51 0.06 5.53
N PRO A 19 9.84 1.18 5.76
CA PRO A 19 9.54 1.66 7.10
C PRO A 19 8.70 0.69 7.93
N CYS A 20 7.90 -0.17 7.28
CA CYS A 20 7.14 -1.22 7.95
C CYS A 20 8.02 -2.34 8.51
N VAL A 21 9.12 -2.68 7.81
CA VAL A 21 10.10 -3.68 8.27
C VAL A 21 10.92 -3.12 9.44
N GLU A 22 11.45 -1.92 9.28
CA GLU A 22 12.21 -1.20 10.30
C GLU A 22 11.43 -1.04 11.63
N ALA A 23 10.13 -0.81 11.54
CA ALA A 23 9.28 -0.60 12.71
C ALA A 23 8.85 -1.89 13.41
N CYS A 24 9.14 -3.06 12.87
CA CYS A 24 8.69 -4.32 13.44
C CYS A 24 9.52 -4.71 14.67
N PRO A 25 8.95 -4.72 15.90
CA PRO A 25 9.73 -4.96 17.10
C PRO A 25 10.13 -6.42 17.32
N VAL A 26 9.55 -7.34 16.53
CA VAL A 26 9.77 -8.80 16.66
C VAL A 26 10.36 -9.42 15.40
N ASP A 27 10.85 -8.60 14.48
CA ASP A 27 11.44 -9.04 13.20
C ASP A 27 10.55 -10.04 12.45
N ALA A 28 9.24 -9.79 12.46
CA ALA A 28 8.26 -10.59 11.73
C ALA A 28 8.14 -10.20 10.25
N LEU A 29 8.76 -9.09 9.85
CA LEU A 29 8.77 -8.61 8.48
C LEU A 29 10.17 -8.70 7.90
N SER A 30 10.27 -9.22 6.70
CA SER A 30 11.54 -9.32 5.94
C SER A 30 11.31 -8.92 4.49
N VAL A 31 12.39 -8.61 3.80
CA VAL A 31 12.36 -8.30 2.37
C VAL A 31 12.83 -9.52 1.60
N ASP A 32 12.04 -9.97 0.65
CA ASP A 32 12.40 -11.05 -0.25
C ASP A 32 13.48 -10.57 -1.25
N GLU A 33 14.57 -11.30 -1.36
CA GLU A 33 15.71 -10.93 -2.21
C GLU A 33 15.37 -10.96 -3.70
N MET A 34 14.45 -11.82 -4.11
CA MET A 34 14.11 -12.01 -5.52
C MET A 34 13.10 -10.98 -6.02
N THR A 35 12.08 -10.70 -5.21
CA THR A 35 10.97 -9.84 -5.59
C THR A 35 11.05 -8.45 -4.99
N SER A 36 11.90 -8.25 -3.98
CA SER A 36 11.94 -7.06 -3.12
C SER A 36 10.63 -6.78 -2.38
N ALA A 37 9.72 -7.73 -2.34
CA ALA A 37 8.47 -7.63 -1.60
C ALA A 37 8.67 -7.84 -0.10
N VAL A 38 7.76 -7.31 0.69
CA VAL A 38 7.75 -7.52 2.14
C VAL A 38 7.01 -8.83 2.45
N ILE A 39 7.71 -9.73 3.12
CA ILE A 39 7.16 -11.02 3.56
C ILE A 39 6.87 -10.96 5.06
N VAL A 40 5.73 -11.47 5.45
CA VAL A 40 5.29 -11.53 6.85
C VAL A 40 5.43 -12.94 7.40
N ASP A 41 6.27 -13.10 8.42
CA ASP A 41 6.28 -14.30 9.26
C ASP A 41 5.11 -14.24 10.24
N ARG A 42 4.07 -15.00 9.94
CA ARG A 42 2.84 -14.98 10.71
C ARG A 42 3.00 -15.55 12.12
N GLU A 43 3.97 -16.44 12.32
CA GLU A 43 4.23 -17.03 13.65
C GLU A 43 4.89 -16.01 14.58
N LYS A 44 5.81 -15.19 14.08
CA LYS A 44 6.46 -14.13 14.84
C LYS A 44 5.56 -12.91 15.07
N CYS A 45 4.62 -12.64 14.17
CA CYS A 45 3.78 -11.45 14.24
C CYS A 45 2.94 -11.42 15.52
N THR A 46 3.05 -10.33 16.28
CA THR A 46 2.32 -10.12 17.54
C THR A 46 1.09 -9.21 17.40
N SER A 47 0.72 -8.83 16.19
CA SER A 47 -0.45 -7.96 15.91
C SER A 47 -0.32 -6.55 16.54
N CYS A 48 0.89 -6.08 16.77
CA CYS A 48 1.18 -4.81 17.46
C CYS A 48 0.83 -3.55 16.66
N LYS A 49 0.54 -3.69 15.36
CA LYS A 49 0.20 -2.60 14.41
C LYS A 49 1.34 -1.59 14.13
N ALA A 50 2.55 -1.83 14.58
CA ALA A 50 3.68 -0.93 14.34
C ALA A 50 3.92 -0.70 12.84
N CYS A 51 3.84 -1.74 12.02
CA CYS A 51 3.97 -1.68 10.57
C CYS A 51 2.87 -0.81 9.91
N ILE A 52 1.65 -0.83 10.44
CA ILE A 52 0.55 0.02 9.96
C ILE A 52 0.83 1.48 10.28
N THR A 53 1.30 1.75 11.49
CA THR A 53 1.60 3.12 11.94
C THR A 53 2.79 3.71 11.20
N ALA A 54 3.81 2.92 10.93
CA ALA A 54 5.01 3.36 10.21
C ALA A 54 4.77 3.57 8.71
N CYS A 55 3.81 2.87 8.11
CA CYS A 55 3.52 2.98 6.69
C CYS A 55 2.96 4.36 6.34
N PRO A 56 3.58 5.14 5.45
CA PRO A 56 3.05 6.43 5.02
C PRO A 56 1.66 6.31 4.38
N GLY A 57 1.46 5.29 3.54
CA GLY A 57 0.19 5.02 2.85
C GLY A 57 -0.84 4.26 3.68
N ARG A 58 -0.51 3.81 4.90
CA ARG A 58 -1.40 3.00 5.75
C ARG A 58 -1.92 1.73 5.07
N VAL A 59 -1.10 1.13 4.21
CA VAL A 59 -1.47 -0.05 3.40
C VAL A 59 -1.55 -1.35 4.21
N PRO A 60 -0.61 -1.65 5.14
CA PRO A 60 -0.71 -2.87 5.93
C PRO A 60 -1.99 -2.91 6.76
N PHE A 61 -2.56 -4.09 6.92
CA PHE A 61 -3.76 -4.31 7.75
C PHE A 61 -3.63 -5.63 8.53
N LEU A 62 -4.48 -5.81 9.52
CA LEU A 62 -4.57 -7.08 10.22
C LEU A 62 -5.65 -7.95 9.56
N HIS A 63 -5.27 -9.16 9.18
CA HIS A 63 -6.17 -10.12 8.56
C HIS A 63 -7.28 -10.52 9.56
N PRO A 64 -8.56 -10.47 9.18
CA PRO A 64 -9.67 -10.68 10.11
C PRO A 64 -9.73 -12.10 10.68
N GLY A 65 -9.16 -13.10 10.02
CA GLY A 65 -9.21 -14.48 10.46
C GLY A 65 -8.22 -14.84 11.56
N ASP A 66 -6.98 -14.32 11.49
CA ASP A 66 -5.91 -14.65 12.44
C ASP A 66 -5.29 -13.44 13.13
N ASN A 67 -5.76 -12.25 12.79
CA ASN A 67 -5.31 -10.96 13.33
C ASN A 67 -3.81 -10.69 13.11
N LYS A 68 -3.20 -11.28 12.08
CA LYS A 68 -1.81 -11.08 11.72
C LYS A 68 -1.65 -10.00 10.64
N ALA A 69 -0.51 -9.35 10.63
CA ALA A 69 -0.21 -8.34 9.61
C ALA A 69 -0.28 -8.94 8.20
N THR A 70 -0.88 -8.21 7.30
CA THR A 70 -0.94 -8.54 5.87
C THR A 70 -0.43 -7.34 5.08
N ILE A 71 0.53 -7.59 4.21
CA ILE A 71 1.18 -6.61 3.36
C ILE A 71 1.27 -7.21 1.96
N CYS A 72 1.32 -6.39 0.93
CA CYS A 72 1.47 -6.86 -0.44
C CYS A 72 2.83 -7.57 -0.63
N ASP A 73 2.78 -8.84 -0.95
CA ASP A 73 3.93 -9.72 -1.22
C ASP A 73 4.22 -9.87 -2.72
N LEU A 74 3.61 -9.04 -3.57
CA LEU A 74 3.65 -9.14 -5.04
C LEU A 74 3.20 -10.51 -5.57
N CYS A 75 2.40 -11.25 -4.81
CA CYS A 75 1.96 -12.61 -5.14
C CYS A 75 3.13 -13.54 -5.47
N GLY A 76 4.24 -13.42 -4.74
CA GLY A 76 5.46 -14.21 -4.97
C GLY A 76 6.21 -13.86 -6.26
N GLY A 77 6.04 -12.64 -6.78
CA GLY A 77 6.67 -12.16 -8.02
C GLY A 77 5.76 -12.20 -9.26
N ASP A 78 4.50 -12.61 -9.10
CA ASP A 78 3.51 -12.69 -10.17
C ASP A 78 2.23 -11.93 -9.83
N PRO A 79 2.24 -10.57 -9.81
CA PRO A 79 1.16 -9.73 -9.30
C PRO A 79 -0.16 -9.94 -10.05
N GLN A 80 -1.12 -10.60 -9.43
CA GLN A 80 -2.40 -10.95 -10.04
C GLN A 80 -3.26 -9.71 -10.35
N CYS A 81 -3.19 -8.68 -9.52
CA CYS A 81 -3.90 -7.41 -9.75
C CYS A 81 -3.45 -6.72 -11.04
N ALA A 82 -2.16 -6.75 -11.36
CA ALA A 82 -1.62 -6.21 -12.61
C ALA A 82 -2.05 -7.05 -13.81
N LYS A 83 -2.03 -8.38 -13.71
CA LYS A 83 -2.49 -9.29 -14.77
C LYS A 83 -3.95 -9.07 -15.12
N VAL A 84 -4.83 -9.11 -14.12
CA VAL A 84 -6.28 -8.90 -14.33
C VAL A 84 -6.55 -7.53 -14.94
N CYS A 85 -5.84 -6.50 -14.50
CA CYS A 85 -5.96 -5.16 -15.05
C CYS A 85 -5.55 -5.09 -16.53
N GLN A 86 -4.49 -5.80 -16.89
CA GLN A 86 -4.01 -5.88 -18.27
C GLN A 86 -4.94 -6.70 -19.16
N GLU A 87 -5.41 -7.87 -18.71
CA GLU A 87 -6.36 -8.73 -19.40
C GLU A 87 -7.71 -8.03 -19.65
N GLY A 88 -8.15 -7.21 -18.69
CA GLY A 88 -9.35 -6.38 -18.83
C GLY A 88 -9.18 -5.16 -19.75
N GLY A 89 -7.98 -4.89 -20.24
CA GLY A 89 -7.69 -3.77 -21.14
C GLY A 89 -7.59 -2.41 -20.47
N TRP A 90 -7.66 -2.35 -19.13
CA TRP A 90 -7.59 -1.06 -18.41
C TRP A 90 -6.15 -0.51 -18.32
N ASN A 91 -5.15 -1.38 -18.20
CA ASN A 91 -3.72 -1.03 -18.15
C ASN A 91 -3.35 0.07 -17.12
N VAL A 92 -4.08 0.14 -16.02
CA VAL A 92 -3.85 1.10 -14.93
C VAL A 92 -2.79 0.59 -13.96
N LEU A 93 -2.83 -0.71 -13.66
CA LEU A 93 -1.84 -1.38 -12.81
C LEU A 93 -0.83 -2.10 -13.68
N ARG A 94 0.45 -1.86 -13.40
CA ARG A 94 1.56 -2.52 -14.10
C ARG A 94 2.73 -2.72 -13.16
N VAL A 95 3.53 -3.72 -13.44
CA VAL A 95 4.82 -3.91 -12.79
C VAL A 95 5.82 -2.98 -13.47
N VAL A 96 6.57 -2.24 -12.67
CA VAL A 96 7.66 -1.38 -13.16
C VAL A 96 8.93 -1.72 -12.39
N ASP A 97 10.06 -1.58 -13.04
CA ASP A 97 11.34 -1.64 -12.35
C ASP A 97 11.49 -0.43 -11.43
N ARG A 98 12.18 -0.63 -10.32
CA ARG A 98 12.27 0.30 -9.20
C ARG A 98 13.06 1.59 -9.49
N ALA A 99 13.29 1.92 -10.73
CA ALA A 99 14.23 2.97 -11.14
C ALA A 99 13.75 4.41 -10.90
N GLU A 100 12.49 4.65 -10.53
CA GLU A 100 11.93 6.00 -10.52
C GLU A 100 11.37 6.38 -9.13
N ASP A 101 12.18 7.04 -8.32
CA ASP A 101 11.86 7.45 -6.95
C ASP A 101 10.64 8.37 -6.82
N TYR A 102 10.31 9.14 -7.83
CA TYR A 102 9.20 10.09 -7.75
C TYR A 102 7.84 9.42 -7.63
N SER A 103 7.66 8.25 -8.23
CA SER A 103 6.40 7.51 -8.13
C SER A 103 6.16 6.96 -6.72
N LEU A 104 7.23 6.58 -6.01
CA LEU A 104 7.15 6.15 -4.62
C LEU A 104 6.72 7.31 -3.72
N ASN A 105 7.27 8.49 -3.92
CA ASN A 105 6.91 9.69 -3.17
C ASN A 105 5.45 10.11 -3.39
N LEU A 106 4.92 9.90 -4.60
CA LEU A 106 3.54 10.23 -4.92
C LEU A 106 2.54 9.33 -4.18
N TYR A 107 2.83 8.02 -4.09
CA TYR A 107 1.92 7.03 -3.51
C TYR A 107 2.19 6.72 -2.04
N ALA A 108 3.41 6.96 -1.55
CA ALA A 108 3.77 6.78 -0.14
C ALA A 108 3.27 7.95 0.73
N ARG A 109 1.98 8.25 0.65
CA ARG A 109 1.30 9.33 1.39
C ARG A 109 0.09 8.79 2.14
N ARG A 110 -0.35 9.52 3.14
CA ARG A 110 -1.56 9.13 3.89
C ARG A 110 -2.77 9.13 2.97
N PRO A 111 -3.61 8.08 3.01
CA PRO A 111 -4.80 7.99 2.17
C PRO A 111 -5.71 9.23 2.25
N ALA A 112 -5.88 9.80 3.45
CA ALA A 112 -6.69 11.00 3.65
C ALA A 112 -6.14 12.23 2.91
N GLU A 113 -4.82 12.40 2.87
CA GLU A 113 -4.16 13.50 2.16
C GLU A 113 -4.33 13.36 0.65
N VAL A 114 -4.10 12.15 0.14
CA VAL A 114 -4.27 11.85 -1.30
C VAL A 114 -5.73 12.02 -1.71
N THR A 115 -6.66 11.52 -0.91
CA THR A 115 -8.09 11.65 -1.18
C THR A 115 -8.52 13.12 -1.23
N LYS A 116 -8.09 13.91 -0.25
CA LYS A 116 -8.41 15.34 -0.20
C LYS A 116 -7.91 16.07 -1.45
N GLU A 117 -6.66 15.82 -1.83
CA GLU A 117 -6.05 16.42 -3.02
C GLU A 117 -6.79 16.03 -4.30
N LEU A 118 -7.07 14.74 -4.49
CA LEU A 118 -7.79 14.26 -5.67
C LEU A 118 -9.22 14.82 -5.74
N VAL A 119 -9.93 14.86 -4.64
CA VAL A 119 -11.29 15.43 -4.58
C VAL A 119 -11.25 16.92 -4.91
N THR A 120 -10.28 17.67 -4.42
CA THR A 120 -10.10 19.09 -4.75
C THR A 120 -9.77 19.28 -6.23
N ILE A 121 -8.92 18.44 -6.81
CA ILE A 121 -8.59 18.47 -8.26
C ILE A 121 -9.82 18.18 -9.13
N ILE A 122 -10.61 17.17 -8.76
CA ILE A 122 -11.75 16.71 -9.56
C ILE A 122 -12.96 17.66 -9.44
N TYR A 123 -13.24 18.14 -8.24
CA TYR A 123 -14.47 18.89 -7.92
C TYR A 123 -14.22 20.37 -7.64
N GLY A 124 -12.96 20.85 -7.69
CA GLY A 124 -12.60 22.23 -7.37
C GLY A 124 -12.99 22.63 -5.93
N GLU A 125 -13.47 23.83 -5.74
CA GLU A 125 -13.86 24.36 -4.42
C GLU A 125 -14.94 23.50 -3.73
N ARG A 126 -15.81 22.84 -4.49
CA ARG A 126 -16.78 21.88 -3.95
C ARG A 126 -16.13 20.66 -3.30
N GLY A 127 -14.89 20.34 -3.66
CA GLY A 127 -14.14 19.24 -3.07
C GLY A 127 -13.83 19.46 -1.59
N GLU A 128 -13.71 20.69 -1.16
CA GLU A 128 -13.45 21.02 0.25
C GLU A 128 -14.67 20.72 1.14
N GLU A 129 -15.88 20.85 0.62
CA GLU A 129 -17.11 20.52 1.34
C GLU A 129 -17.33 19.01 1.51
N LEU A 130 -16.67 18.19 0.69
CA LEU A 130 -16.77 16.72 0.68
C LEU A 130 -15.72 16.03 1.56
N THR A 131 -14.73 16.73 2.02
CA THR A 131 -13.64 16.23 2.86
C THR A 131 -13.73 16.75 4.28
#